data_538bdf1074b97823b694b483539f6d75
#
_entry.id   538bdf1074b97823b694b483539f6d75
#
_cell.length_a   1.000
_cell.length_b   1.000
_cell.length_c   1.000
_cell.angle_alpha   90.00
_cell.angle_beta   90.00
_cell.angle_gamma   90.00
#
_symmetry.space_group_name_H-M   'P 1'
#
loop_
_entity.id
_entity.type
_entity.pdbx_description
1 polymer ?
#
loop_
_entity_poly.entity_id
_entity_poly.type
_entity_poly.pdbx_seq_one_letter_code
_entity_poly.pdbx_strand_id
1 'polypeptide(L)'
;MPKKTKSFLALLLFVCVATFGQDSLITDSVNTIVDTTIVDDISLQENTPQLIPNQGFSFNTLWRGALGMAVLILISFLFSANRKAINWKTVGIGLTLQLLIAIGVLKVPLVQLIFEKIGQVFVSILDFTRVGSKFLFEGLVVDMDTFGFIFAFQVLPTIIFFSALTSVLFYLGIIQRVVRAMAWLLSKTLGISGAESLSVAGNIFLGQTEAPLLIKAYLEKMNKSEILLVMIGGMATVAGAVLAAYIGFLGGDDPALRLVFAKHLLAASVMAAPGAIVVSKILYPQTEAVNTDVNVSAEKIGANILDAISNGTTEGLKLAMNVGAMLLVFVAFIAMINGILGWIGDLTTFNNWIAANSPYETFSLEAILGTVFAPLMWLIGVNSEDVMLMGQLLGIKLAASEFVGYIQLADLKTMTSNLHFTYNKSVIMATYMLCGFANFASIGIQIGGIGSLAPGQRKTLSEFGMRAVLGGSLASLLSATIAGMILG
;
A
#
# COMPACT_ATOMS: atom_id res chain seq x y z
N MET A 1 22.05 12.04 -26.23
CA MET A 1 23.22 11.40 -25.62
C MET A 1 23.63 10.19 -26.44
N PRO A 2 24.90 9.99 -26.79
CA PRO A 2 25.35 8.86 -27.57
C PRO A 2 25.13 7.54 -26.83
N LYS A 3 24.82 6.46 -27.59
CA LYS A 3 24.52 5.11 -27.05
C LYS A 3 25.54 4.60 -26.02
N LYS A 4 26.79 5.03 -26.10
CA LYS A 4 27.88 4.63 -25.16
C LYS A 4 27.70 5.14 -23.72
N THR A 5 27.10 6.30 -23.50
CA THR A 5 26.87 6.88 -22.15
C THR A 5 25.75 6.14 -21.41
N LYS A 6 24.74 5.64 -22.14
CA LYS A 6 23.65 4.84 -21.55
C LYS A 6 24.14 3.46 -21.08
N SER A 7 25.08 2.85 -21.83
CA SER A 7 25.71 1.58 -21.43
C SER A 7 26.64 1.73 -20.23
N PHE A 8 27.32 2.86 -20.10
CA PHE A 8 28.21 3.12 -18.97
C PHE A 8 27.44 3.33 -17.65
N LEU A 9 26.31 4.07 -17.71
CA LEU A 9 25.47 4.27 -16.53
C LEU A 9 24.73 2.98 -16.12
N ALA A 10 24.30 2.18 -17.09
CA ALA A 10 23.72 0.86 -16.81
C ALA A 10 24.76 -0.12 -16.22
N LEU A 11 26.02 -0.01 -16.68
CA LEU A 11 27.15 -0.78 -16.15
C LEU A 11 27.48 -0.32 -14.71
N LEU A 12 27.42 0.99 -14.43
CA LEU A 12 27.66 1.54 -13.09
C LEU A 12 26.57 1.09 -12.08
N LEU A 13 25.30 1.09 -12.51
CA LEU A 13 24.20 0.53 -11.73
C LEU A 13 24.31 -0.98 -11.52
N PHE A 14 24.78 -1.72 -12.54
CA PHE A 14 25.02 -3.17 -12.45
C PHE A 14 26.23 -3.50 -11.56
N VAL A 15 27.28 -2.69 -11.61
CA VAL A 15 28.46 -2.82 -10.74
C VAL A 15 28.11 -2.48 -9.28
N CYS A 16 27.29 -1.45 -9.01
CA CYS A 16 26.78 -1.19 -7.66
C CYS A 16 25.96 -2.37 -7.10
N VAL A 17 25.15 -3.02 -7.94
CA VAL A 17 24.39 -4.22 -7.52
C VAL A 17 25.30 -5.46 -7.37
N ALA A 18 26.36 -5.58 -8.15
CA ALA A 18 27.27 -6.72 -8.10
C ALA A 18 28.32 -6.63 -6.98
N THR A 19 28.74 -5.43 -6.58
CA THR A 19 29.73 -5.25 -5.49
C THR A 19 29.13 -5.43 -4.10
N PHE A 20 27.80 -5.30 -3.91
CA PHE A 20 27.14 -5.60 -2.65
C PHE A 20 26.74 -7.09 -2.48
N GLY A 21 27.06 -7.95 -3.45
CA GLY A 21 26.80 -9.40 -3.40
C GLY A 21 27.93 -10.25 -2.85
N GLN A 22 29.03 -9.68 -2.34
CA GLN A 22 30.22 -10.44 -1.97
C GLN A 22 30.57 -10.50 -0.46
N ASP A 23 29.74 -9.98 0.43
CA ASP A 23 29.97 -10.12 1.88
C ASP A 23 29.17 -11.26 2.53
N SER A 24 29.12 -12.43 1.88
CA SER A 24 28.55 -13.64 2.46
C SER A 24 29.60 -14.79 2.52
N LEU A 25 30.80 -14.51 3.03
CA LEU A 25 31.81 -15.54 3.34
C LEU A 25 32.48 -15.22 4.67
N ILE A 26 31.74 -15.15 5.76
CA ILE A 26 32.25 -15.37 7.13
C ILE A 26 31.17 -16.06 7.94
N THR A 27 30.98 -17.36 7.72
CA THR A 27 30.26 -18.25 8.63
C THR A 27 30.77 -19.66 8.43
N ASP A 28 32.03 -19.87 8.78
CA ASP A 28 32.56 -21.21 9.08
C ASP A 28 33.76 -21.05 10.00
N SER A 29 33.49 -21.11 11.29
CA SER A 29 34.40 -21.56 12.34
C SER A 29 33.94 -21.14 13.73
N VAL A 30 32.87 -21.69 14.27
CA VAL A 30 32.71 -21.94 15.72
C VAL A 30 31.81 -23.15 15.91
N ASN A 31 32.38 -24.33 15.65
CA ASN A 31 31.89 -25.57 16.20
C ASN A 31 33.08 -26.26 16.80
N THR A 32 33.34 -26.05 18.08
CA THR A 32 33.95 -27.07 18.99
C THR A 32 34.06 -26.41 20.37
N ILE A 33 33.50 -27.04 21.29
CA ILE A 33 33.67 -27.12 22.74
C ILE A 33 32.34 -26.87 23.43
N VAL A 34 31.55 -27.92 23.55
CA VAL A 34 30.56 -28.03 24.63
C VAL A 34 31.15 -28.99 25.64
N ASP A 35 31.60 -28.45 26.75
CA ASP A 35 31.86 -29.27 27.93
C ASP A 35 30.68 -29.11 28.90
N THR A 36 30.20 -30.24 29.34
CA THR A 36 29.04 -30.42 30.19
C THR A 36 29.31 -30.00 31.62
N THR A 37 28.66 -28.96 32.10
CA THR A 37 28.38 -28.82 33.53
C THR A 37 26.93 -28.43 33.71
N ILE A 38 26.21 -29.33 34.36
CA ILE A 38 24.82 -29.17 34.85
C ILE A 38 24.79 -28.03 35.86
N VAL A 39 24.11 -26.96 35.52
CA VAL A 39 23.57 -26.02 36.50
C VAL A 39 22.11 -25.85 36.14
N ASP A 40 21.24 -26.25 37.06
CA ASP A 40 19.81 -25.95 37.08
C ASP A 40 19.63 -24.44 37.10
N ASP A 41 19.56 -23.84 35.95
CA ASP A 41 19.02 -22.50 35.80
C ASP A 41 17.57 -22.61 35.39
N ILE A 42 16.70 -22.27 36.33
CA ILE A 42 15.29 -21.97 36.09
C ILE A 42 15.28 -20.83 35.09
N SER A 43 15.19 -21.18 33.79
CA SER A 43 14.91 -20.20 32.75
C SER A 43 13.52 -19.65 33.01
N LEU A 44 13.45 -18.48 33.61
CA LEU A 44 12.34 -17.57 33.43
C LEU A 44 12.26 -17.28 31.94
N GLN A 45 11.56 -18.13 31.17
CA GLN A 45 11.00 -17.71 29.90
C GLN A 45 10.07 -16.54 30.26
N GLU A 46 10.55 -15.33 30.04
CA GLU A 46 9.68 -14.19 29.94
C GLU A 46 8.65 -14.56 28.86
N ASN A 47 7.44 -14.90 29.30
CA ASN A 47 6.27 -15.00 28.46
C ASN A 47 5.92 -13.58 27.96
N THR A 48 6.76 -13.03 27.10
CA THR A 48 6.39 -11.84 26.35
C THR A 48 5.22 -12.26 25.45
N PRO A 49 4.05 -11.65 25.60
CA PRO A 49 2.91 -11.97 24.78
C PRO A 49 3.31 -11.79 23.30
N GLN A 50 3.08 -12.81 22.49
CA GLN A 50 3.39 -12.79 21.05
C GLN A 50 2.10 -12.94 20.25
N LEU A 51 2.06 -12.27 19.10
CA LEU A 51 0.96 -12.46 18.15
C LEU A 51 0.85 -13.95 17.78
N ILE A 52 -0.39 -14.46 17.76
CA ILE A 52 -0.64 -15.83 17.31
C ILE A 52 -0.16 -15.96 15.87
N PRO A 53 0.80 -16.88 15.58
CA PRO A 53 1.38 -17.02 14.26
C PRO A 53 0.35 -17.51 13.23
N ASN A 54 0.64 -17.28 11.95
CA ASN A 54 -0.19 -17.74 10.86
C ASN A 54 -0.32 -19.28 10.89
N GLN A 55 -1.55 -19.77 10.88
CA GLN A 55 -1.85 -21.22 10.93
C GLN A 55 -1.69 -21.91 9.58
N GLY A 56 -1.50 -21.13 8.52
CA GLY A 56 -1.39 -21.64 7.16
C GLY A 56 -2.74 -21.93 6.52
N PHE A 57 -2.68 -22.50 5.31
CA PHE A 57 -3.86 -22.80 4.53
C PHE A 57 -4.71 -23.91 5.17
N SER A 58 -5.99 -23.62 5.43
CA SER A 58 -6.97 -24.58 5.95
C SER A 58 -8.29 -24.49 5.18
N PHE A 59 -9.13 -25.52 5.29
CA PHE A 59 -10.45 -25.49 4.66
C PHE A 59 -11.31 -24.34 5.19
N ASN A 60 -11.18 -24.02 6.48
CA ASN A 60 -11.93 -22.93 7.11
C ASN A 60 -11.51 -21.56 6.54
N THR A 61 -10.21 -21.32 6.37
CA THR A 61 -9.71 -20.06 5.80
C THR A 61 -10.05 -19.94 4.32
N LEU A 62 -10.08 -21.06 3.58
CA LEU A 62 -10.46 -21.10 2.18
C LEU A 62 -11.92 -20.68 1.96
N TRP A 63 -12.87 -21.33 2.66
CA TRP A 63 -14.29 -21.01 2.46
C TRP A 63 -14.63 -19.59 2.94
N ARG A 64 -14.04 -19.11 4.05
CA ARG A 64 -14.21 -17.73 4.52
C ARG A 64 -13.64 -16.71 3.54
N GLY A 65 -12.46 -16.97 2.96
CA GLY A 65 -11.89 -16.13 1.92
C GLY A 65 -12.75 -16.11 0.64
N ALA A 66 -13.26 -17.26 0.22
CA ALA A 66 -14.19 -17.35 -0.92
C ALA A 66 -15.50 -16.58 -0.66
N LEU A 67 -16.06 -16.70 0.56
CA LEU A 67 -17.22 -15.92 0.99
C LEU A 67 -16.92 -14.41 0.94
N GLY A 68 -15.77 -13.99 1.48
CA GLY A 68 -15.35 -12.58 1.47
C GLY A 68 -15.20 -12.03 0.04
N MET A 69 -14.54 -12.77 -0.85
CA MET A 69 -14.47 -12.39 -2.27
C MET A 69 -15.86 -12.27 -2.90
N ALA A 70 -16.74 -13.23 -2.67
CA ALA A 70 -18.11 -13.19 -3.19
C ALA A 70 -18.89 -11.98 -2.67
N VAL A 71 -18.77 -11.65 -1.38
CA VAL A 71 -19.40 -10.47 -0.78
C VAL A 71 -18.87 -9.17 -1.40
N LEU A 72 -17.55 -9.02 -1.57
CA LEU A 72 -16.95 -7.82 -2.17
C LEU A 72 -17.36 -7.66 -3.65
N ILE A 73 -17.45 -8.76 -4.40
CA ILE A 73 -17.99 -8.75 -5.76
C ILE A 73 -19.49 -8.43 -5.77
N LEU A 74 -20.26 -8.94 -4.82
CA LEU A 74 -21.68 -8.62 -4.67
C LEU A 74 -21.88 -7.13 -4.36
N ILE A 75 -21.09 -6.55 -3.47
CA ILE A 75 -21.12 -5.10 -3.19
C ILE A 75 -20.82 -4.34 -4.49
N SER A 76 -19.76 -4.70 -5.21
CA SER A 76 -19.45 -4.08 -6.52
C SER A 76 -20.62 -4.19 -7.50
N PHE A 77 -21.27 -5.33 -7.56
CA PHE A 77 -22.44 -5.61 -8.42
C PHE A 77 -23.65 -4.77 -8.03
N LEU A 78 -23.92 -4.60 -6.73
CA LEU A 78 -25.05 -3.79 -6.24
C LEU A 78 -24.89 -2.30 -6.64
N PHE A 79 -23.66 -1.77 -6.61
CA PHE A 79 -23.35 -0.40 -7.00
C PHE A 79 -23.02 -0.23 -8.50
N SER A 80 -23.21 -1.28 -9.32
CA SER A 80 -22.95 -1.23 -10.76
C SER A 80 -23.92 -0.31 -11.48
N ALA A 81 -23.39 0.52 -12.38
CA ALA A 81 -24.18 1.40 -13.24
C ALA A 81 -24.99 0.61 -14.29
N ASN A 82 -24.52 -0.53 -14.76
CA ASN A 82 -25.21 -1.38 -15.75
C ASN A 82 -24.86 -2.86 -15.52
N ARG A 83 -25.65 -3.52 -14.67
CA ARG A 83 -25.44 -4.93 -14.27
C ARG A 83 -25.47 -5.91 -15.43
N LYS A 84 -26.24 -5.61 -16.52
CA LYS A 84 -26.39 -6.50 -17.68
C LYS A 84 -25.19 -6.45 -18.62
N ALA A 85 -24.42 -5.38 -18.59
CA ALA A 85 -23.25 -5.18 -19.46
C ALA A 85 -21.93 -5.68 -18.83
N ILE A 86 -21.98 -6.26 -17.61
CA ILE A 86 -20.77 -6.77 -16.96
C ILE A 86 -20.16 -7.91 -17.74
N ASN A 87 -18.88 -7.75 -18.10
CA ASN A 87 -18.11 -8.81 -18.77
C ASN A 87 -17.51 -9.75 -17.70
N TRP A 88 -18.26 -10.79 -17.34
CA TRP A 88 -17.84 -11.78 -16.35
C TRP A 88 -16.56 -12.53 -16.70
N LYS A 89 -16.21 -12.62 -18.01
CA LYS A 89 -14.94 -13.20 -18.45
C LYS A 89 -13.75 -12.34 -17.98
N THR A 90 -13.80 -11.02 -18.16
CA THR A 90 -12.78 -10.10 -17.64
C THR A 90 -12.69 -10.15 -16.12
N VAL A 91 -13.84 -10.21 -15.43
CA VAL A 91 -13.89 -10.35 -13.97
C VAL A 91 -13.22 -11.66 -13.51
N GLY A 92 -13.56 -12.79 -14.11
CA GLY A 92 -12.99 -14.09 -13.77
C GLY A 92 -11.49 -14.18 -14.04
N ILE A 93 -11.02 -13.66 -15.18
CA ILE A 93 -9.58 -13.61 -15.50
C ILE A 93 -8.84 -12.70 -14.53
N GLY A 94 -9.41 -11.54 -14.16
CA GLY A 94 -8.78 -10.60 -13.23
C GLY A 94 -8.66 -11.18 -11.82
N LEU A 95 -9.69 -11.83 -11.28
CA LEU A 95 -9.65 -12.53 -10.00
C LEU A 95 -8.65 -13.69 -10.02
N THR A 96 -8.63 -14.49 -11.10
CA THR A 96 -7.65 -15.56 -11.26
C THR A 96 -6.23 -15.03 -11.28
N LEU A 97 -5.97 -13.93 -12.01
CA LEU A 97 -4.66 -13.29 -12.05
C LEU A 97 -4.26 -12.77 -10.67
N GLN A 98 -5.17 -12.13 -9.94
CA GLN A 98 -4.94 -11.64 -8.58
C GLN A 98 -4.58 -12.80 -7.62
N LEU A 99 -5.32 -13.91 -7.72
CA LEU A 99 -5.06 -15.12 -6.93
C LEU A 99 -3.72 -15.77 -7.28
N LEU A 100 -3.38 -15.87 -8.57
CA LEU A 100 -2.09 -16.42 -9.02
C LEU A 100 -0.91 -15.58 -8.53
N ILE A 101 -1.02 -14.24 -8.59
CA ILE A 101 -0.01 -13.33 -8.03
C ILE A 101 0.13 -13.57 -6.53
N ALA A 102 -0.97 -13.65 -5.79
CA ALA A 102 -0.96 -13.88 -4.36
C ALA A 102 -0.30 -15.21 -3.98
N ILE A 103 -0.69 -16.32 -4.65
CA ILE A 103 -0.06 -17.65 -4.44
C ILE A 103 1.42 -17.57 -4.79
N GLY A 104 1.78 -16.93 -5.90
CA GLY A 104 3.16 -16.74 -6.33
C GLY A 104 3.99 -16.07 -5.22
N VAL A 105 3.56 -14.90 -4.74
CA VAL A 105 4.31 -14.12 -3.74
C VAL A 105 4.31 -14.78 -2.37
N LEU A 106 3.21 -15.43 -1.95
CA LEU A 106 3.07 -15.93 -0.58
C LEU A 106 3.51 -17.40 -0.43
N LYS A 107 3.59 -18.19 -1.51
CA LYS A 107 3.85 -19.65 -1.42
C LYS A 107 4.93 -20.17 -2.36
N VAL A 108 5.23 -19.49 -3.48
CA VAL A 108 6.21 -20.00 -4.48
C VAL A 108 7.60 -19.44 -4.17
N PRO A 109 8.61 -20.28 -3.78
CA PRO A 109 9.92 -19.81 -3.34
C PRO A 109 10.64 -18.91 -4.34
N LEU A 110 10.59 -19.24 -5.64
CA LEU A 110 11.21 -18.42 -6.68
C LEU A 110 10.62 -17.02 -6.77
N VAL A 111 9.28 -16.91 -6.67
CA VAL A 111 8.60 -15.61 -6.70
C VAL A 111 8.85 -14.83 -5.41
N GLN A 112 8.84 -15.54 -4.26
CA GLN A 112 9.22 -14.95 -2.98
C GLN A 112 10.62 -14.34 -3.02
N LEU A 113 11.60 -15.07 -3.57
CA LEU A 113 12.96 -14.58 -3.73
C LEU A 113 13.05 -13.31 -4.59
N ILE A 114 12.26 -13.23 -5.69
CA ILE A 114 12.22 -12.04 -6.54
C ILE A 114 11.67 -10.84 -5.74
N PHE A 115 10.54 -11.02 -5.03
CA PHE A 115 9.95 -9.95 -4.21
C PHE A 115 10.85 -9.56 -3.03
N GLU A 116 11.56 -10.52 -2.45
CA GLU A 116 12.56 -10.27 -1.41
C GLU A 116 13.73 -9.45 -1.92
N LYS A 117 14.28 -9.78 -3.09
CA LYS A 117 15.35 -8.98 -3.72
C LYS A 117 14.90 -7.55 -4.06
N ILE A 118 13.69 -7.39 -4.58
CA ILE A 118 13.11 -6.05 -4.80
C ILE A 118 12.93 -5.34 -3.45
N GLY A 119 12.43 -6.03 -2.43
CA GLY A 119 12.29 -5.49 -1.06
C GLY A 119 13.63 -5.05 -0.46
N GLN A 120 14.70 -5.85 -0.65
CA GLN A 120 16.06 -5.48 -0.23
C GLN A 120 16.53 -4.17 -0.88
N VAL A 121 16.23 -3.96 -2.17
CA VAL A 121 16.54 -2.69 -2.85
C VAL A 121 15.79 -1.53 -2.17
N PHE A 122 14.50 -1.70 -1.85
CA PHE A 122 13.74 -0.67 -1.12
C PHE A 122 14.33 -0.37 0.26
N VAL A 123 14.70 -1.40 1.02
CA VAL A 123 15.34 -1.25 2.35
C VAL A 123 16.68 -0.52 2.21
N SER A 124 17.53 -0.91 1.23
CA SER A 124 18.82 -0.23 0.98
C SER A 124 18.62 1.26 0.62
N ILE A 125 17.57 1.59 -0.15
CA ILE A 125 17.26 2.99 -0.48
C ILE A 125 16.83 3.77 0.79
N LEU A 126 16.10 3.12 1.73
CA LEU A 126 15.80 3.71 3.03
C LEU A 126 17.08 4.00 3.83
N ASP A 127 18.04 3.09 3.82
CA ASP A 127 19.31 3.27 4.51
C ASP A 127 20.12 4.42 3.91
N PHE A 128 20.14 4.57 2.57
CA PHE A 128 20.75 5.73 1.92
C PHE A 128 20.07 7.05 2.30
N THR A 129 18.73 7.05 2.43
CA THR A 129 17.99 8.22 2.91
C THR A 129 18.41 8.56 4.35
N ARG A 130 18.59 7.55 5.21
CA ARG A 130 19.02 7.76 6.60
C ARG A 130 20.39 8.45 6.68
N VAL A 131 21.31 8.18 5.76
CA VAL A 131 22.60 8.89 5.67
C VAL A 131 22.40 10.38 5.39
N GLY A 132 21.51 10.73 4.45
CA GLY A 132 21.17 12.14 4.17
C GLY A 132 20.44 12.81 5.34
N SER A 133 19.50 12.10 5.97
CA SER A 133 18.78 12.61 7.15
C SER A 133 19.71 12.82 8.34
N LYS A 134 20.64 11.90 8.57
CA LYS A 134 21.67 12.03 9.59
C LYS A 134 22.53 13.27 9.36
N PHE A 135 22.96 13.51 8.12
CA PHE A 135 23.76 14.68 7.78
C PHE A 135 23.04 16.00 8.11
N LEU A 136 21.71 16.06 7.90
CA LEU A 136 20.93 17.29 8.12
C LEU A 136 20.48 17.46 9.58
N PHE A 137 20.13 16.35 10.26
CA PHE A 137 19.40 16.39 11.53
C PHE A 137 20.13 15.69 12.69
N GLU A 138 21.25 15.04 12.42
CA GLU A 138 22.18 14.35 13.36
C GLU A 138 21.44 13.60 14.50
N GLY A 139 21.53 14.09 15.74
CA GLY A 139 20.98 13.45 16.92
C GLY A 139 19.47 13.18 16.87
N LEU A 140 18.70 14.04 16.19
CA LEU A 140 17.24 13.86 16.03
C LEU A 140 16.88 12.60 15.20
N VAL A 141 17.83 12.04 14.46
CA VAL A 141 17.66 10.82 13.65
C VAL A 141 18.31 9.61 14.29
N VAL A 142 19.42 9.80 15.02
CA VAL A 142 20.28 8.71 15.49
C VAL A 142 20.04 8.38 16.97
N ASP A 143 19.81 9.39 17.80
CA ASP A 143 19.63 9.23 19.24
C ASP A 143 18.17 8.93 19.59
N MET A 144 17.81 7.66 19.40
CA MET A 144 16.46 7.16 19.68
C MET A 144 16.17 7.05 21.18
N ASP A 145 17.20 6.93 22.02
CA ASP A 145 17.05 6.79 23.47
C ASP A 145 16.59 8.12 24.08
N THR A 146 17.12 9.25 23.56
CA THR A 146 16.79 10.58 24.08
C THR A 146 15.54 11.17 23.42
N PHE A 147 15.41 11.05 22.10
CA PHE A 147 14.35 11.74 21.35
C PHE A 147 13.22 10.82 20.89
N GLY A 148 13.37 9.51 20.96
CA GLY A 148 12.44 8.55 20.41
C GLY A 148 12.33 8.61 18.88
N PHE A 149 11.27 8.01 18.34
CA PHE A 149 10.99 8.03 16.91
C PHE A 149 10.30 9.33 16.48
N ILE A 150 11.04 10.24 15.82
CA ILE A 150 10.48 11.50 15.31
C ILE A 150 10.12 11.35 13.83
N PHE A 151 8.82 11.21 13.54
CA PHE A 151 8.27 11.04 12.20
C PHE A 151 8.82 12.04 11.16
N ALA A 152 8.88 13.32 11.53
CA ALA A 152 9.29 14.40 10.63
C ALA A 152 10.73 14.24 10.11
N PHE A 153 11.62 13.67 10.90
CA PHE A 153 13.04 13.54 10.55
C PHE A 153 13.42 12.14 10.07
N GLN A 154 12.62 11.13 10.38
CA GLN A 154 12.90 9.76 10.02
C GLN A 154 12.14 9.29 8.77
N VAL A 155 10.91 9.79 8.56
CA VAL A 155 10.04 9.33 7.47
C VAL A 155 9.90 10.35 6.34
N LEU A 156 9.67 11.65 6.64
CA LEU A 156 9.45 12.63 5.57
C LEU A 156 10.64 12.76 4.59
N PRO A 157 11.92 12.70 5.02
CA PRO A 157 13.05 12.71 4.09
C PRO A 157 13.03 11.56 3.09
N THR A 158 12.49 10.41 3.48
CA THR A 158 12.35 9.24 2.59
C THR A 158 11.46 9.56 1.39
N ILE A 159 10.35 10.27 1.61
CA ILE A 159 9.44 10.71 0.54
C ILE A 159 10.18 11.62 -0.45
N ILE A 160 11.01 12.53 0.05
CA ILE A 160 11.78 13.46 -0.78
C ILE A 160 12.79 12.70 -1.66
N PHE A 161 13.60 11.83 -1.04
CA PHE A 161 14.62 11.07 -1.77
C PHE A 161 14.04 10.11 -2.79
N PHE A 162 12.98 9.36 -2.43
CA PHE A 162 12.31 8.45 -3.36
C PHE A 162 11.67 9.20 -4.54
N SER A 163 11.10 10.38 -4.31
CA SER A 163 10.55 11.21 -5.39
C SER A 163 11.65 11.66 -6.36
N ALA A 164 12.80 12.09 -5.84
CA ALA A 164 13.96 12.45 -6.66
C ALA A 164 14.48 11.24 -7.46
N LEU A 165 14.62 10.07 -6.80
CA LEU A 165 15.04 8.83 -7.44
C LEU A 165 14.06 8.39 -8.55
N THR A 166 12.76 8.43 -8.26
CA THR A 166 11.69 8.09 -9.23
C THR A 166 11.77 9.00 -10.46
N SER A 167 12.00 10.31 -10.26
CA SER A 167 12.18 11.27 -11.36
C SER A 167 13.40 10.95 -12.23
N VAL A 168 14.51 10.52 -11.63
CA VAL A 168 15.69 10.06 -12.37
C VAL A 168 15.39 8.79 -13.18
N LEU A 169 14.75 7.80 -12.57
CA LEU A 169 14.36 6.55 -13.23
C LEU A 169 13.37 6.81 -14.38
N PHE A 170 12.48 7.79 -14.20
CA PHE A 170 11.56 8.23 -15.25
C PHE A 170 12.31 8.93 -16.39
N TYR A 171 13.24 9.86 -16.08
CA TYR A 171 14.09 10.53 -17.07
C TYR A 171 14.91 9.53 -17.91
N LEU A 172 15.44 8.49 -17.28
CA LEU A 172 16.19 7.41 -17.95
C LEU A 172 15.30 6.47 -18.80
N GLY A 173 13.99 6.57 -18.66
CA GLY A 173 13.02 5.73 -19.35
C GLY A 173 12.94 4.29 -18.81
N ILE A 174 13.43 4.05 -17.60
CA ILE A 174 13.40 2.72 -16.95
C ILE A 174 11.97 2.38 -16.55
N ILE A 175 11.29 3.29 -15.84
CA ILE A 175 9.89 3.12 -15.40
C ILE A 175 8.98 2.86 -16.59
N GLN A 176 9.11 3.65 -17.67
CA GLN A 176 8.29 3.51 -18.86
C GLN A 176 8.43 2.12 -19.52
N ARG A 177 9.62 1.52 -19.50
CA ARG A 177 9.84 0.17 -20.05
C ARG A 177 9.17 -0.89 -19.21
N VAL A 178 9.32 -0.82 -17.88
CA VAL A 178 8.70 -1.75 -16.94
C VAL A 178 7.18 -1.65 -17.04
N VAL A 179 6.64 -0.44 -16.95
CA VAL A 179 5.20 -0.19 -17.04
C VAL A 179 4.64 -0.66 -18.37
N ARG A 180 5.34 -0.42 -19.50
CA ARG A 180 4.89 -0.90 -20.83
C ARG A 180 4.81 -2.42 -20.89
N ALA A 181 5.79 -3.13 -20.34
CA ALA A 181 5.79 -4.59 -20.32
C ALA A 181 4.61 -5.14 -19.51
N MET A 182 4.36 -4.57 -18.33
CA MET A 182 3.22 -4.96 -17.48
C MET A 182 1.88 -4.60 -18.12
N ALA A 183 1.78 -3.40 -18.70
CA ALA A 183 0.58 -2.94 -19.40
C ALA A 183 0.23 -3.83 -20.60
N TRP A 184 1.23 -4.25 -21.37
CA TRP A 184 1.04 -5.21 -22.47
C TRP A 184 0.45 -6.54 -21.97
N LEU A 185 0.97 -7.05 -20.84
CA LEU A 185 0.46 -8.27 -20.23
C LEU A 185 -1.00 -8.11 -19.79
N LEU A 186 -1.34 -7.01 -19.08
CA LEU A 186 -2.69 -6.73 -18.61
C LEU A 186 -3.67 -6.52 -19.77
N SER A 187 -3.30 -5.74 -20.79
CA SER A 187 -4.15 -5.51 -21.97
C SER A 187 -4.45 -6.81 -22.70
N LYS A 188 -3.43 -7.64 -22.93
CA LYS A 188 -3.57 -8.91 -23.65
C LYS A 188 -4.41 -9.95 -22.88
N THR A 189 -4.30 -9.98 -21.55
CA THR A 189 -4.99 -10.98 -20.71
C THR A 189 -6.41 -10.57 -20.37
N LEU A 190 -6.64 -9.30 -20.07
CA LEU A 190 -7.91 -8.77 -19.55
C LEU A 190 -8.77 -8.09 -20.63
N GLY A 191 -8.21 -7.82 -21.80
CA GLY A 191 -8.93 -7.19 -22.91
C GLY A 191 -9.38 -5.75 -22.61
N ILE A 192 -8.60 -5.02 -21.82
CA ILE A 192 -8.79 -3.58 -21.51
C ILE A 192 -7.96 -2.72 -22.47
N SER A 193 -8.24 -1.41 -22.52
CA SER A 193 -7.50 -0.51 -23.42
C SER A 193 -6.02 -0.39 -23.03
N GLY A 194 -5.19 -0.01 -24.01
CA GLY A 194 -3.77 0.23 -23.79
C GLY A 194 -3.53 1.36 -22.79
N ALA A 195 -4.33 2.43 -22.84
CA ALA A 195 -4.26 3.54 -21.90
C ALA A 195 -4.65 3.12 -20.49
N GLU A 196 -5.72 2.35 -20.31
CA GLU A 196 -6.11 1.76 -19.00
C GLU A 196 -5.00 0.91 -18.43
N SER A 197 -4.46 0.01 -19.25
CA SER A 197 -3.38 -0.90 -18.85
C SER A 197 -2.12 -0.16 -18.42
N LEU A 198 -1.74 0.92 -19.13
CA LEU A 198 -0.62 1.78 -18.78
C LEU A 198 -0.85 2.54 -17.48
N SER A 199 -2.06 3.05 -17.26
CA SER A 199 -2.41 3.73 -16.01
C SER A 199 -2.34 2.79 -14.81
N VAL A 200 -2.99 1.62 -14.92
CA VAL A 200 -3.01 0.63 -13.81
C VAL A 200 -1.61 0.07 -13.52
N ALA A 201 -0.83 -0.27 -14.56
CA ALA A 201 0.54 -0.73 -14.38
C ALA A 201 1.45 0.39 -13.83
N GLY A 202 1.24 1.63 -14.26
CA GLY A 202 1.96 2.79 -13.77
C GLY A 202 1.72 3.03 -12.29
N ASN A 203 0.48 2.90 -11.84
CA ASN A 203 0.09 3.12 -10.44
C ASN A 203 0.72 2.11 -9.46
N ILE A 204 1.28 0.98 -9.91
CA ILE A 204 2.03 0.06 -9.04
C ILE A 204 3.31 0.72 -8.48
N PHE A 205 3.88 1.67 -9.22
CA PHE A 205 5.16 2.32 -8.88
C PHE A 205 5.02 3.82 -8.65
N LEU A 206 4.07 4.45 -9.37
CA LEU A 206 3.85 5.90 -9.40
C LEU A 206 2.61 6.27 -8.57
N GLY A 207 2.55 7.52 -8.14
CA GLY A 207 1.38 8.05 -7.46
C GLY A 207 0.17 8.25 -8.37
N GLN A 208 -1.00 8.42 -7.76
CA GLN A 208 -2.29 8.62 -8.45
C GLN A 208 -2.34 9.87 -9.35
N THR A 209 -1.42 10.81 -9.20
CA THR A 209 -1.27 12.01 -10.02
C THR A 209 -0.15 11.87 -11.07
N GLU A 210 0.81 10.99 -10.84
CA GLU A 210 1.97 10.77 -11.70
C GLU A 210 1.70 9.74 -12.79
N ALA A 211 1.02 8.63 -12.47
CA ALA A 211 0.69 7.61 -13.45
C ALA A 211 -0.16 8.13 -14.62
N PRO A 212 -1.14 9.06 -14.43
CA PRO A 212 -1.87 9.68 -15.53
C PRO A 212 -0.99 10.44 -16.52
N LEU A 213 0.20 10.90 -16.15
CA LEU A 213 1.16 11.51 -17.11
C LEU A 213 1.57 10.55 -18.22
N LEU A 214 1.67 9.24 -17.93
CA LEU A 214 2.00 8.21 -18.92
C LEU A 214 0.97 8.10 -20.04
N ILE A 215 -0.27 8.49 -19.76
CA ILE A 215 -1.43 8.38 -20.64
C ILE A 215 -2.03 9.75 -21.01
N LYS A 216 -1.33 10.85 -20.74
CA LYS A 216 -1.82 12.22 -20.95
C LYS A 216 -2.44 12.44 -22.34
N ALA A 217 -1.81 11.90 -23.38
CA ALA A 217 -2.28 12.02 -24.76
C ALA A 217 -3.66 11.36 -25.02
N TYR A 218 -4.10 10.48 -24.13
CA TYR A 218 -5.35 9.72 -24.26
C TYR A 218 -6.47 10.25 -23.36
N LEU A 219 -6.13 10.88 -22.22
CA LEU A 219 -7.07 11.24 -21.13
C LEU A 219 -8.32 11.98 -21.64
N GLU A 220 -8.15 12.97 -22.53
CA GLU A 220 -9.28 13.76 -23.06
C GLU A 220 -10.27 12.93 -23.89
N LYS A 221 -9.79 11.84 -24.49
CA LYS A 221 -10.58 10.97 -25.40
C LYS A 221 -11.10 9.71 -24.71
N MET A 222 -10.71 9.47 -23.46
CA MET A 222 -11.12 8.29 -22.70
C MET A 222 -12.61 8.36 -22.38
N ASN A 223 -13.29 7.22 -22.50
CA ASN A 223 -14.69 7.10 -22.11
C ASN A 223 -14.86 6.99 -20.58
N LYS A 224 -16.10 7.03 -20.10
CA LYS A 224 -16.41 7.01 -18.66
C LYS A 224 -15.90 5.75 -17.95
N SER A 225 -15.94 4.56 -18.57
CA SER A 225 -15.43 3.33 -17.99
C SER A 225 -13.91 3.36 -17.83
N GLU A 226 -13.21 3.91 -18.81
CA GLU A 226 -11.75 4.06 -18.78
C GLU A 226 -11.31 5.07 -17.72
N ILE A 227 -11.97 6.23 -17.63
CA ILE A 227 -11.68 7.26 -16.61
C ILE A 227 -11.90 6.69 -15.19
N LEU A 228 -12.99 5.94 -14.97
CA LEU A 228 -13.23 5.34 -13.67
C LEU A 228 -12.12 4.34 -13.30
N LEU A 229 -11.63 3.55 -14.26
CA LEU A 229 -10.51 2.64 -14.00
C LEU A 229 -9.21 3.37 -13.68
N VAL A 230 -8.92 4.50 -14.35
CA VAL A 230 -7.78 5.36 -14.00
C VAL A 230 -7.87 5.84 -12.56
N MET A 231 -9.05 6.30 -12.14
CA MET A 231 -9.29 6.75 -10.77
C MET A 231 -9.16 5.61 -9.75
N ILE A 232 -9.81 4.48 -10.00
CA ILE A 232 -9.76 3.31 -9.09
C ILE A 232 -8.34 2.76 -9.01
N GLY A 233 -7.62 2.66 -10.12
CA GLY A 233 -6.22 2.23 -10.16
C GLY A 233 -5.34 3.09 -9.27
N GLY A 234 -5.46 4.41 -9.36
CA GLY A 234 -4.73 5.35 -8.52
C GLY A 234 -5.12 5.27 -7.03
N MET A 235 -6.39 4.98 -6.72
CA MET A 235 -6.87 4.84 -5.34
C MET A 235 -6.61 3.46 -4.73
N ALA A 236 -6.42 2.41 -5.55
CA ALA A 236 -6.18 1.06 -5.06
C ALA A 236 -4.71 0.77 -4.74
N THR A 237 -3.78 1.60 -5.23
CA THR A 237 -2.34 1.42 -5.12
C THR A 237 -1.68 2.58 -4.37
N VAL A 238 -0.40 2.46 -4.06
CA VAL A 238 0.40 3.51 -3.42
C VAL A 238 1.65 3.82 -4.24
N ALA A 239 2.08 5.09 -4.21
CA ALA A 239 3.34 5.51 -4.82
C ALA A 239 4.54 4.87 -4.12
N GLY A 240 5.63 4.57 -4.86
CA GLY A 240 6.83 3.97 -4.29
C GLY A 240 7.46 4.77 -3.14
N ALA A 241 7.44 6.10 -3.22
CA ALA A 241 7.91 6.97 -2.15
C ALA A 241 7.11 6.79 -0.85
N VAL A 242 5.79 6.65 -0.96
CA VAL A 242 4.87 6.47 0.15
C VAL A 242 4.97 5.04 0.70
N LEU A 243 5.12 4.04 -0.18
CA LEU A 243 5.35 2.65 0.21
C LEU A 243 6.60 2.51 1.08
N ALA A 244 7.67 3.24 0.73
CA ALA A 244 8.90 3.29 1.54
C ALA A 244 8.65 3.86 2.95
N ALA A 245 7.82 4.88 3.07
CA ALA A 245 7.42 5.42 4.37
C ALA A 245 6.68 4.38 5.22
N TYR A 246 5.77 3.60 4.62
CA TYR A 246 5.04 2.54 5.33
C TYR A 246 5.94 1.38 5.77
N ILE A 247 6.96 1.03 4.99
CA ILE A 247 8.00 0.07 5.41
C ILE A 247 8.70 0.59 6.68
N GLY A 248 9.02 1.88 6.72
CA GLY A 248 9.60 2.53 7.90
C GLY A 248 8.68 2.46 9.13
N PHE A 249 7.39 2.76 9.00
CA PHE A 249 6.41 2.68 10.09
C PHE A 249 6.27 1.27 10.66
N LEU A 250 6.12 0.29 9.78
CA LEU A 250 5.83 -1.07 10.18
C LEU A 250 7.08 -1.84 10.60
N GLY A 251 8.22 -1.53 10.00
CA GLY A 251 9.49 -2.21 10.27
C GLY A 251 10.33 -1.56 11.39
N GLY A 252 10.07 -0.27 11.70
CA GLY A 252 10.88 0.46 12.68
C GLY A 252 12.37 0.43 12.33
N ASP A 253 13.23 0.14 13.29
CA ASP A 253 14.68 0.00 13.09
C ASP A 253 15.15 -1.43 12.80
N ASP A 254 14.24 -2.42 12.82
CA ASP A 254 14.56 -3.82 12.53
C ASP A 254 14.64 -4.09 11.01
N PRO A 255 15.82 -4.37 10.43
CA PRO A 255 15.98 -4.64 9.01
C PRO A 255 15.21 -5.88 8.53
N ALA A 256 15.07 -6.92 9.37
CA ALA A 256 14.35 -8.13 9.03
C ALA A 256 12.85 -7.84 8.92
N LEU A 257 12.31 -7.08 9.87
CA LEU A 257 10.91 -6.67 9.87
C LEU A 257 10.59 -5.72 8.70
N ARG A 258 11.50 -4.77 8.40
CA ARG A 258 11.41 -3.92 7.19
C ARG A 258 11.30 -4.74 5.91
N LEU A 259 12.11 -5.81 5.78
CA LEU A 259 12.08 -6.67 4.61
C LEU A 259 10.77 -7.46 4.51
N VAL A 260 10.23 -7.95 5.63
CA VAL A 260 8.92 -8.61 5.67
C VAL A 260 7.82 -7.68 5.18
N PHE A 261 7.73 -6.46 5.74
CA PHE A 261 6.70 -5.51 5.32
C PHE A 261 6.92 -4.99 3.90
N ALA A 262 8.18 -4.79 3.45
CA ALA A 262 8.47 -4.43 2.06
C ALA A 262 7.90 -5.46 1.09
N LYS A 263 8.10 -6.76 1.36
CA LYS A 263 7.54 -7.85 0.56
C LYS A 263 6.02 -7.82 0.51
N HIS A 264 5.35 -7.64 1.66
CA HIS A 264 3.89 -7.61 1.72
C HIS A 264 3.29 -6.35 1.05
N LEU A 265 3.90 -5.19 1.25
CA LEU A 265 3.44 -3.94 0.64
C LEU A 265 3.62 -3.93 -0.88
N LEU A 266 4.75 -4.43 -1.39
CA LEU A 266 4.97 -4.63 -2.82
C LEU A 266 3.94 -5.61 -3.41
N ALA A 267 3.70 -6.72 -2.72
CA ALA A 267 2.68 -7.69 -3.12
C ALA A 267 1.28 -7.06 -3.16
N ALA A 268 0.92 -6.28 -2.14
CA ALA A 268 -0.35 -5.59 -2.07
C ALA A 268 -0.56 -4.64 -3.26
N SER A 269 0.47 -3.83 -3.61
CA SER A 269 0.41 -2.91 -4.76
C SER A 269 0.25 -3.64 -6.10
N VAL A 270 1.01 -4.76 -6.30
CA VAL A 270 0.90 -5.55 -7.53
C VAL A 270 -0.44 -6.27 -7.63
N MET A 271 -0.96 -6.82 -6.51
CA MET A 271 -2.28 -7.48 -6.46
C MET A 271 -3.44 -6.51 -6.64
N ALA A 272 -3.28 -5.26 -6.19
CA ALA A 272 -4.31 -4.24 -6.35
C ALA A 272 -4.60 -3.90 -7.82
N ALA A 273 -3.64 -4.03 -8.71
CA ALA A 273 -3.79 -3.73 -10.13
C ALA A 273 -4.91 -4.56 -10.82
N PRO A 274 -4.87 -5.90 -10.84
CA PRO A 274 -5.98 -6.69 -11.37
C PRO A 274 -7.27 -6.54 -10.53
N GLY A 275 -7.18 -6.34 -9.22
CA GLY A 275 -8.33 -6.06 -8.35
C GLY A 275 -9.06 -4.77 -8.75
N ALA A 276 -8.33 -3.71 -9.03
CA ALA A 276 -8.88 -2.44 -9.53
C ALA A 276 -9.61 -2.61 -10.86
N ILE A 277 -9.05 -3.40 -11.78
CA ILE A 277 -9.70 -3.70 -13.07
C ILE A 277 -11.01 -4.46 -12.84
N VAL A 278 -11.00 -5.52 -12.01
CA VAL A 278 -12.20 -6.31 -11.69
C VAL A 278 -13.30 -5.42 -11.15
N VAL A 279 -13.01 -4.66 -10.10
CA VAL A 279 -14.00 -3.81 -9.43
C VAL A 279 -14.49 -2.70 -10.34
N SER A 280 -13.59 -2.04 -11.06
CA SER A 280 -13.97 -0.97 -12.01
C SER A 280 -14.90 -1.47 -13.10
N LYS A 281 -14.60 -2.62 -13.71
CA LYS A 281 -15.42 -3.21 -14.80
C LYS A 281 -16.75 -3.78 -14.32
N ILE A 282 -16.91 -4.01 -13.02
CA ILE A 282 -18.21 -4.29 -12.41
C ILE A 282 -18.96 -2.99 -12.13
N LEU A 283 -18.33 -2.00 -11.49
CA LEU A 283 -18.97 -0.73 -11.11
C LEU A 283 -19.44 0.08 -12.31
N TYR A 284 -18.63 0.11 -13.37
CA TYR A 284 -18.98 0.79 -14.63
C TYR A 284 -18.44 -0.02 -15.82
N PRO A 285 -19.26 -0.97 -16.34
CA PRO A 285 -18.87 -1.86 -17.42
C PRO A 285 -18.50 -1.12 -18.71
N GLN A 286 -17.53 -1.67 -19.43
CA GLN A 286 -17.12 -1.18 -20.73
C GLN A 286 -18.14 -1.59 -21.79
N THR A 287 -18.78 -0.63 -22.44
CA THR A 287 -19.76 -0.85 -23.50
C THR A 287 -19.30 -0.31 -24.85
N GLU A 288 -18.27 0.53 -24.87
CA GLU A 288 -17.69 1.13 -26.06
C GLU A 288 -16.46 0.35 -26.52
N ALA A 289 -16.11 0.46 -27.82
CA ALA A 289 -14.89 -0.13 -28.34
C ALA A 289 -13.66 0.54 -27.71
N VAL A 290 -12.64 -0.27 -27.40
CA VAL A 290 -11.40 0.18 -26.76
C VAL A 290 -10.23 0.10 -27.74
N ASN A 291 -9.30 1.05 -27.65
CA ASN A 291 -8.02 0.96 -28.32
C ASN A 291 -7.02 0.19 -27.45
N THR A 292 -6.53 -0.94 -27.95
CA THR A 292 -5.58 -1.82 -27.23
C THR A 292 -4.12 -1.45 -27.44
N ASP A 293 -3.81 -0.42 -28.21
CA ASP A 293 -2.43 0.01 -28.44
C ASP A 293 -1.78 0.56 -27.16
N VAL A 294 -0.64 -0.02 -26.80
CA VAL A 294 0.13 0.34 -25.61
C VAL A 294 1.24 1.31 -25.98
N ASN A 295 0.93 2.60 -26.08
CA ASN A 295 1.90 3.64 -26.37
C ASN A 295 2.04 4.60 -25.18
N VAL A 296 3.22 4.65 -24.58
CA VAL A 296 3.53 5.58 -23.48
C VAL A 296 3.76 6.97 -24.03
N SER A 297 3.18 7.99 -23.40
CA SER A 297 3.47 9.39 -23.72
C SER A 297 4.96 9.67 -23.60
N ALA A 298 5.52 10.34 -24.61
CA ALA A 298 6.97 10.58 -24.72
C ALA A 298 7.45 11.80 -23.90
N GLU A 299 6.62 12.34 -23.00
CA GLU A 299 7.02 13.49 -22.17
C GLU A 299 8.23 13.16 -21.29
N LYS A 300 9.26 14.01 -21.37
CA LYS A 300 10.45 13.91 -20.51
C LYS A 300 10.26 14.77 -19.29
N ILE A 301 10.51 14.21 -18.13
CA ILE A 301 10.62 14.97 -16.89
C ILE A 301 12.05 15.55 -16.82
N GLY A 302 12.18 16.85 -17.09
CA GLY A 302 13.45 17.58 -17.05
C GLY A 302 14.29 17.56 -18.33
N ALA A 303 15.14 18.56 -18.48
CA ALA A 303 16.07 18.73 -19.61
C ALA A 303 17.30 17.82 -19.51
N ASN A 304 17.74 17.50 -18.30
CA ASN A 304 18.88 16.64 -17.99
C ASN A 304 18.69 15.93 -16.64
N ILE A 305 19.65 15.08 -16.24
CA ILE A 305 19.56 14.33 -14.97
C ILE A 305 19.48 15.23 -13.74
N LEU A 306 20.25 16.33 -13.70
CA LEU A 306 20.27 17.25 -12.58
C LEU A 306 18.93 17.99 -12.46
N ASP A 307 18.35 18.37 -13.58
CA ASP A 307 17.02 18.98 -13.63
C ASP A 307 15.93 17.97 -13.18
N ALA A 308 16.05 16.70 -13.57
CA ALA A 308 15.15 15.65 -13.08
C ALA A 308 15.28 15.43 -11.56
N ILE A 309 16.50 15.46 -11.01
CA ILE A 309 16.73 15.39 -9.55
C ILE A 309 16.08 16.60 -8.86
N SER A 310 16.32 17.81 -9.36
CA SER A 310 15.79 19.05 -8.78
C SER A 310 14.26 19.06 -8.76
N ASN A 311 13.65 18.70 -9.89
CA ASN A 311 12.20 18.61 -10.01
C ASN A 311 11.62 17.56 -9.06
N GLY A 312 12.21 16.35 -9.03
CA GLY A 312 11.80 15.30 -8.13
C GLY A 312 11.97 15.63 -6.65
N THR A 313 13.04 16.35 -6.29
CA THR A 313 13.27 16.86 -4.93
C THR A 313 12.21 17.87 -4.53
N THR A 314 11.88 18.81 -5.43
CA THR A 314 10.85 19.83 -5.18
C THR A 314 9.47 19.22 -5.01
N GLU A 315 9.09 18.29 -5.88
CA GLU A 315 7.80 17.58 -5.78
C GLU A 315 7.75 16.69 -4.53
N GLY A 316 8.86 15.99 -4.21
CA GLY A 316 8.98 15.19 -2.99
C GLY A 316 8.88 16.03 -1.73
N LEU A 317 9.48 17.23 -1.70
CA LEU A 317 9.37 18.16 -0.58
C LEU A 317 7.91 18.63 -0.39
N LYS A 318 7.24 19.03 -1.47
CA LYS A 318 5.82 19.40 -1.42
C LYS A 318 4.96 18.25 -0.88
N LEU A 319 5.20 17.03 -1.36
CA LEU A 319 4.49 15.84 -0.90
C LEU A 319 4.76 15.58 0.59
N ALA A 320 6.01 15.61 1.03
CA ALA A 320 6.40 15.40 2.42
C ALA A 320 5.76 16.45 3.35
N MET A 321 5.81 17.73 2.98
CA MET A 321 5.18 18.82 3.74
C MET A 321 3.66 18.65 3.82
N ASN A 322 3.00 18.30 2.72
CA ASN A 322 1.57 18.05 2.69
C ASN A 322 1.21 16.86 3.58
N VAL A 323 1.96 15.76 3.51
CA VAL A 323 1.75 14.59 4.38
C VAL A 323 1.89 14.96 5.84
N GLY A 324 2.97 15.67 6.23
CA GLY A 324 3.18 16.10 7.61
C GLY A 324 2.06 17.03 8.11
N ALA A 325 1.63 18.01 7.31
CA ALA A 325 0.55 18.92 7.65
C ALA A 325 -0.79 18.20 7.79
N MET A 326 -1.11 17.29 6.86
CA MET A 326 -2.36 16.50 6.90
C MET A 326 -2.40 15.58 8.11
N LEU A 327 -1.28 14.91 8.43
CA LEU A 327 -1.20 14.06 9.62
C LEU A 327 -1.45 14.85 10.90
N LEU A 328 -0.78 15.99 11.07
CA LEU A 328 -0.99 16.88 12.22
C LEU A 328 -2.46 17.25 12.37
N VAL A 329 -3.09 17.69 11.28
CA VAL A 329 -4.50 18.14 11.31
C VAL A 329 -5.44 16.98 11.57
N PHE A 330 -5.30 15.85 10.89
CA PHE A 330 -6.21 14.71 11.10
C PHE A 330 -6.05 14.09 12.49
N VAL A 331 -4.84 13.93 13.00
CA VAL A 331 -4.61 13.43 14.36
C VAL A 331 -5.24 14.39 15.39
N ALA A 332 -5.09 15.71 15.21
CA ALA A 332 -5.72 16.70 16.07
C ALA A 332 -7.26 16.65 15.99
N PHE A 333 -7.85 16.49 14.81
CA PHE A 333 -9.29 16.33 14.65
C PHE A 333 -9.80 15.03 15.29
N ILE A 334 -9.10 13.92 15.11
CA ILE A 334 -9.47 12.64 15.75
C ILE A 334 -9.45 12.81 17.27
N ALA A 335 -8.38 13.40 17.82
CA ALA A 335 -8.29 13.66 19.27
C ALA A 335 -9.43 14.58 19.76
N MET A 336 -9.76 15.65 19.02
CA MET A 336 -10.87 16.54 19.35
C MET A 336 -12.22 15.79 19.32
N ILE A 337 -12.49 15.01 18.29
CA ILE A 337 -13.70 14.20 18.15
C ILE A 337 -13.79 13.20 19.31
N ASN A 338 -12.69 12.51 19.62
CA ASN A 338 -12.63 11.55 20.73
C ASN A 338 -12.86 12.21 22.07
N GLY A 339 -12.34 13.44 22.30
CA GLY A 339 -12.61 14.21 23.51
C GLY A 339 -14.10 14.54 23.66
N ILE A 340 -14.76 14.94 22.56
CA ILE A 340 -16.22 15.24 22.56
C ILE A 340 -17.04 13.96 22.78
N LEU A 341 -16.71 12.87 22.09
CA LEU A 341 -17.42 11.60 22.21
C LEU A 341 -17.22 10.98 23.60
N GLY A 342 -16.00 11.00 24.15
CA GLY A 342 -15.71 10.52 25.48
C GLY A 342 -16.50 11.30 26.56
N TRP A 343 -16.56 12.63 26.44
CA TRP A 343 -17.38 13.47 27.33
C TRP A 343 -18.89 13.11 27.24
N ILE A 344 -19.42 12.88 26.04
CA ILE A 344 -20.80 12.41 25.87
C ILE A 344 -20.97 11.02 26.50
N GLY A 345 -20.00 10.14 26.32
CA GLY A 345 -19.99 8.81 26.90
C GLY A 345 -19.99 8.81 28.43
N ASP A 346 -19.30 9.75 29.06
CA ASP A 346 -19.29 9.94 30.52
C ASP A 346 -20.65 10.44 31.02
N LEU A 347 -21.24 11.44 30.34
CA LEU A 347 -22.56 11.99 30.71
C LEU A 347 -23.68 10.95 30.60
N THR A 348 -23.58 10.02 29.65
CA THR A 348 -24.61 9.01 29.36
C THR A 348 -24.32 7.65 29.98
N THR A 349 -23.22 7.49 30.71
CA THR A 349 -22.68 6.19 31.20
C THR A 349 -22.35 5.19 30.07
N PHE A 350 -22.34 5.66 28.82
CA PHE A 350 -22.11 4.83 27.64
C PHE A 350 -20.66 4.32 27.55
N ASN A 351 -19.70 5.04 28.14
CA ASN A 351 -18.32 4.57 28.25
C ASN A 351 -18.23 3.22 28.99
N ASN A 352 -19.00 3.04 30.07
CA ASN A 352 -19.02 1.77 30.81
C ASN A 352 -19.58 0.62 29.93
N TRP A 353 -20.58 0.91 29.11
CA TRP A 353 -21.13 -0.08 28.17
C TRP A 353 -20.12 -0.45 27.08
N ILE A 354 -19.43 0.54 26.51
CA ILE A 354 -18.37 0.34 25.50
C ILE A 354 -17.24 -0.53 26.08
N ALA A 355 -16.73 -0.20 27.25
CA ALA A 355 -15.67 -0.95 27.92
C ALA A 355 -16.07 -2.41 28.24
N ALA A 356 -17.35 -2.65 28.55
CA ALA A 356 -17.84 -3.99 28.85
C ALA A 356 -18.11 -4.85 27.61
N ASN A 357 -18.36 -4.25 26.42
CA ASN A 357 -18.83 -4.95 25.22
C ASN A 357 -17.91 -4.81 23.99
N SER A 358 -16.78 -4.12 24.14
CA SER A 358 -15.85 -3.87 23.03
C SER A 358 -14.40 -3.83 23.55
N PRO A 359 -13.41 -3.87 22.67
CA PRO A 359 -12.01 -3.71 23.07
C PRO A 359 -11.64 -2.26 23.46
N TYR A 360 -12.54 -1.30 23.28
CA TYR A 360 -12.29 0.12 23.57
C TYR A 360 -12.70 0.50 24.99
N GLU A 361 -11.95 1.41 25.61
CA GLU A 361 -12.22 1.89 26.98
C GLU A 361 -13.29 2.98 27.01
N THR A 362 -13.40 3.77 25.91
CA THR A 362 -14.31 4.92 25.85
C THR A 362 -15.02 5.00 24.50
N PHE A 363 -16.12 5.75 24.49
CA PHE A 363 -16.81 6.10 23.26
C PHE A 363 -15.92 7.02 22.41
N SER A 364 -15.47 6.54 21.28
CA SER A 364 -14.48 7.18 20.40
C SER A 364 -14.85 6.98 18.94
N LEU A 365 -14.20 7.74 18.07
CA LEU A 365 -14.33 7.56 16.60
C LEU A 365 -13.93 6.15 16.18
N GLU A 366 -12.86 5.63 16.78
CA GLU A 366 -12.37 4.27 16.56
C GLU A 366 -13.41 3.21 16.97
N ALA A 367 -14.08 3.40 18.10
CA ALA A 367 -15.15 2.51 18.56
C ALA A 367 -16.34 2.50 17.59
N ILE A 368 -16.73 3.68 17.09
CA ILE A 368 -17.81 3.80 16.09
C ILE A 368 -17.43 3.10 14.79
N LEU A 369 -16.26 3.46 14.23
CA LEU A 369 -15.79 2.93 12.94
C LEU A 369 -15.51 1.42 13.04
N GLY A 370 -14.91 0.99 14.15
CA GLY A 370 -14.68 -0.41 14.45
C GLY A 370 -15.97 -1.21 14.43
N THR A 371 -17.01 -0.74 15.13
CA THR A 371 -18.32 -1.40 15.20
C THR A 371 -19.03 -1.42 13.83
N VAL A 372 -19.03 -0.29 13.11
CA VAL A 372 -19.69 -0.17 11.81
C VAL A 372 -19.08 -1.11 10.76
N PHE A 373 -17.76 -1.24 10.73
CA PHE A 373 -17.08 -2.06 9.74
C PHE A 373 -16.78 -3.49 10.22
N ALA A 374 -16.96 -3.84 11.50
CA ALA A 374 -16.72 -5.17 12.03
C ALA A 374 -17.44 -6.30 11.24
N PRO A 375 -18.73 -6.15 10.85
CA PRO A 375 -19.41 -7.19 10.07
C PRO A 375 -18.72 -7.45 8.71
N LEU A 376 -18.25 -6.41 8.05
CA LEU A 376 -17.51 -6.54 6.78
C LEU A 376 -16.16 -7.22 7.01
N MET A 377 -15.46 -6.87 8.09
CA MET A 377 -14.17 -7.49 8.44
C MET A 377 -14.35 -8.98 8.73
N TRP A 378 -15.38 -9.35 9.46
CA TRP A 378 -15.70 -10.75 9.69
C TRP A 378 -15.98 -11.51 8.39
N LEU A 379 -16.76 -10.93 7.49
CA LEU A 379 -17.10 -11.51 6.19
C LEU A 379 -15.88 -11.74 5.30
N ILE A 380 -14.88 -10.85 5.33
CA ILE A 380 -13.64 -11.00 4.54
C ILE A 380 -12.61 -11.95 5.19
N GLY A 381 -12.94 -12.56 6.33
CA GLY A 381 -12.14 -13.63 6.94
C GLY A 381 -11.20 -13.18 8.08
N VAL A 382 -11.40 -12.00 8.64
CA VAL A 382 -10.69 -11.56 9.86
C VAL A 382 -11.20 -12.36 11.06
N ASN A 383 -10.33 -12.69 12.00
CA ASN A 383 -10.68 -13.40 13.22
C ASN A 383 -11.57 -12.53 14.13
N SER A 384 -12.49 -13.16 14.86
CA SER A 384 -13.55 -12.46 15.62
C SER A 384 -12.99 -11.46 16.64
N GLU A 385 -11.86 -11.77 17.24
CA GLU A 385 -11.18 -10.95 18.24
C GLU A 385 -10.65 -9.64 17.63
N ASP A 386 -10.25 -9.67 16.35
CA ASP A 386 -9.59 -8.56 15.66
C ASP A 386 -10.52 -7.75 14.74
N VAL A 387 -11.81 -8.16 14.57
CA VAL A 387 -12.71 -7.53 13.57
C VAL A 387 -12.97 -6.05 13.83
N MET A 388 -13.05 -5.64 15.09
CA MET A 388 -13.29 -4.24 15.43
C MET A 388 -12.06 -3.38 15.17
N LEU A 389 -10.86 -3.87 15.50
CA LEU A 389 -9.60 -3.18 15.23
C LEU A 389 -9.34 -3.05 13.73
N MET A 390 -9.64 -4.11 12.96
CA MET A 390 -9.59 -4.04 11.50
C MET A 390 -10.61 -3.06 10.92
N GLY A 391 -11.83 -3.03 11.47
CA GLY A 391 -12.88 -2.10 11.09
C GLY A 391 -12.51 -0.65 11.36
N GLN A 392 -11.92 -0.37 12.52
CA GLN A 392 -11.33 0.92 12.88
C GLN A 392 -10.33 1.39 11.83
N LEU A 393 -9.36 0.55 11.45
CA LEU A 393 -8.35 0.90 10.46
C LEU A 393 -8.94 1.21 9.08
N LEU A 394 -9.96 0.45 8.64
CA LEU A 394 -10.66 0.76 7.40
C LEU A 394 -11.39 2.10 7.48
N GLY A 395 -12.08 2.35 8.60
CA GLY A 395 -12.81 3.60 8.80
C GLY A 395 -11.88 4.82 8.83
N ILE A 396 -10.79 4.73 9.57
CA ILE A 396 -9.76 5.79 9.63
C ILE A 396 -9.11 6.03 8.26
N LYS A 397 -8.81 4.96 7.50
CA LYS A 397 -8.33 5.10 6.11
C LYS A 397 -9.29 5.92 5.26
N LEU A 398 -10.58 5.63 5.33
CA LEU A 398 -11.62 6.29 4.54
C LEU A 398 -11.82 7.75 4.96
N ALA A 399 -11.92 8.00 6.26
CA ALA A 399 -12.27 9.30 6.82
C ALA A 399 -11.09 10.28 6.83
N ALA A 400 -9.92 9.81 7.20
CA ALA A 400 -8.70 10.60 7.30
C ALA A 400 -7.74 10.28 6.14
N SER A 401 -6.90 9.26 6.34
CA SER A 401 -5.99 8.75 5.30
C SER A 401 -5.42 7.39 5.70
N GLU A 402 -4.87 6.69 4.72
CA GLU A 402 -4.11 5.45 4.95
C GLU A 402 -2.83 5.68 5.78
N PHE A 403 -2.22 6.88 5.72
CA PHE A 403 -1.09 7.23 6.58
C PHE A 403 -1.43 7.12 8.06
N VAL A 404 -2.56 7.72 8.48
CA VAL A 404 -3.05 7.61 9.86
C VAL A 404 -3.36 6.15 10.19
N GLY A 405 -3.96 5.41 9.24
CA GLY A 405 -4.22 3.98 9.39
C GLY A 405 -2.94 3.17 9.62
N TYR A 406 -1.85 3.45 8.90
CA TYR A 406 -0.56 2.76 9.09
C TYR A 406 0.13 3.13 10.41
N ILE A 407 -0.02 4.36 10.90
CA ILE A 407 0.47 4.74 12.24
C ILE A 407 -0.29 3.93 13.29
N GLN A 408 -1.62 3.91 13.23
CA GLN A 408 -2.42 3.09 14.15
C GLN A 408 -2.09 1.60 14.03
N LEU A 409 -1.84 1.08 12.82
CA LEU A 409 -1.42 -0.31 12.62
C LEU A 409 -0.06 -0.59 13.28
N ALA A 410 0.88 0.35 13.22
CA ALA A 410 2.17 0.22 13.89
C ALA A 410 2.04 0.11 15.40
N ASP A 411 1.09 0.83 16.00
CA ASP A 411 0.78 0.74 17.43
C ASP A 411 0.04 -0.57 17.74
N LEU A 412 -1.01 -0.90 16.97
CA LEU A 412 -1.85 -2.09 17.20
C LEU A 412 -1.13 -3.43 16.97
N LYS A 413 -0.03 -3.47 16.21
CA LYS A 413 0.79 -4.68 16.06
C LYS A 413 1.71 -4.92 17.26
N THR A 414 1.87 -3.93 18.16
CA THR A 414 2.80 -3.96 19.29
C THR A 414 2.10 -4.47 20.54
N MET A 415 2.55 -5.62 21.06
CA MET A 415 1.91 -6.31 22.18
C MET A 415 2.02 -5.56 23.53
N THR A 416 2.86 -4.55 23.60
CA THR A 416 2.97 -3.69 24.80
C THR A 416 1.88 -2.62 24.88
N SER A 417 1.13 -2.42 23.80
CA SER A 417 -0.02 -1.51 23.78
C SER A 417 -1.23 -2.15 24.48
N ASN A 418 -2.00 -1.37 25.22
CA ASN A 418 -3.24 -1.83 25.86
C ASN A 418 -4.22 -2.42 24.86
N LEU A 419 -4.24 -1.86 23.66
CA LEU A 419 -5.05 -2.30 22.52
C LEU A 419 -4.13 -2.82 21.42
N HIS A 420 -4.21 -4.10 21.10
CA HIS A 420 -3.36 -4.74 20.08
C HIS A 420 -4.09 -5.86 19.34
N PHE A 421 -3.61 -6.20 18.15
CA PHE A 421 -4.07 -7.38 17.43
C PHE A 421 -3.66 -8.67 18.15
N THR A 422 -4.51 -9.66 18.04
CA THR A 422 -4.28 -11.03 18.55
C THR A 422 -3.52 -11.89 17.56
N TYR A 423 -3.79 -11.73 16.25
CA TYR A 423 -3.28 -12.59 15.19
C TYR A 423 -2.35 -11.85 14.24
N ASN A 424 -1.21 -12.47 13.92
CA ASN A 424 -0.30 -11.96 12.88
C ASN A 424 -0.98 -11.86 11.50
N LYS A 425 -1.91 -12.78 11.19
CA LYS A 425 -2.77 -12.73 10.02
C LYS A 425 -3.49 -11.38 9.89
N SER A 426 -4.07 -10.87 10.98
CA SER A 426 -4.79 -9.60 11.00
C SER A 426 -3.87 -8.42 10.69
N VAL A 427 -2.64 -8.41 11.22
CA VAL A 427 -1.61 -7.40 10.89
C VAL A 427 -1.29 -7.40 9.41
N ILE A 428 -1.10 -8.60 8.81
CA ILE A 428 -0.81 -8.71 7.38
C ILE A 428 -2.03 -8.29 6.55
N MET A 429 -3.23 -8.76 6.88
CA MET A 429 -4.47 -8.35 6.18
C MET A 429 -4.67 -6.83 6.27
N ALA A 430 -4.40 -6.20 7.42
CA ALA A 430 -4.44 -4.75 7.58
C ALA A 430 -3.44 -4.05 6.67
N THR A 431 -2.21 -4.59 6.55
CA THR A 431 -1.18 -4.07 5.65
C THR A 431 -1.66 -4.04 4.19
N TYR A 432 -2.36 -5.08 3.72
CA TYR A 432 -2.94 -5.12 2.37
C TYR A 432 -4.16 -4.19 2.23
N MET A 433 -5.03 -4.17 3.23
CA MET A 433 -6.23 -3.33 3.24
C MET A 433 -5.91 -1.85 3.20
N LEU A 434 -4.91 -1.43 3.97
CA LEU A 434 -4.46 -0.04 4.02
C LEU A 434 -3.69 0.38 2.77
N CYS A 435 -3.10 -0.57 2.01
CA CYS A 435 -2.32 -0.30 0.82
C CYS A 435 -3.21 0.25 -0.30
N GLY A 436 -3.26 1.57 -0.44
CA GLY A 436 -4.03 2.29 -1.45
C GLY A 436 -4.61 3.61 -0.92
N PHE A 437 -4.63 4.60 -1.79
CA PHE A 437 -5.07 5.98 -1.52
C PHE A 437 -6.60 6.16 -1.52
N ALA A 438 -7.38 5.11 -1.24
CA ALA A 438 -8.83 5.16 -1.26
C ALA A 438 -9.38 5.88 -0.01
N ASN A 439 -9.43 7.21 -0.05
CA ASN A 439 -9.98 8.09 0.97
C ASN A 439 -10.67 9.31 0.32
N PHE A 440 -11.43 10.09 1.11
CA PHE A 440 -12.17 11.23 0.58
C PHE A 440 -11.26 12.34 0.06
N ALA A 441 -10.08 12.57 0.65
CA ALA A 441 -9.13 13.58 0.18
C ALA A 441 -8.61 13.27 -1.23
N SER A 442 -8.44 11.98 -1.57
CA SER A 442 -7.99 11.54 -2.89
C SER A 442 -8.94 11.91 -4.02
N ILE A 443 -10.23 12.12 -3.75
CA ILE A 443 -11.18 12.66 -4.74
C ILE A 443 -10.68 14.02 -5.23
N GLY A 444 -10.40 14.93 -4.30
CA GLY A 444 -9.89 16.26 -4.62
C GLY A 444 -8.52 16.23 -5.32
N ILE A 445 -7.63 15.35 -4.85
CA ILE A 445 -6.29 15.17 -5.44
C ILE A 445 -6.39 14.72 -6.90
N GLN A 446 -7.27 13.76 -7.20
CA GLN A 446 -7.45 13.28 -8.58
C GLN A 446 -8.16 14.29 -9.48
N ILE A 447 -9.20 14.97 -8.99
CA ILE A 447 -9.85 16.05 -9.74
C ILE A 447 -8.85 17.17 -10.07
N GLY A 448 -8.00 17.55 -9.13
CA GLY A 448 -6.92 18.52 -9.32
C GLY A 448 -5.84 18.02 -10.27
N GLY A 449 -5.25 16.85 -9.99
CA GLY A 449 -4.14 16.27 -10.73
C GLY A 449 -4.53 15.86 -12.16
N ILE A 450 -5.46 14.91 -12.30
CA ILE A 450 -5.92 14.43 -13.62
C ILE A 450 -6.66 15.53 -14.38
N GLY A 451 -7.48 16.33 -13.69
CA GLY A 451 -8.21 17.45 -14.29
C GLY A 451 -7.35 18.60 -14.76
N SER A 452 -6.09 18.73 -14.31
CA SER A 452 -5.11 19.66 -14.87
C SER A 452 -4.53 19.17 -16.19
N LEU A 453 -4.43 17.83 -16.35
CA LEU A 453 -3.94 17.18 -17.57
C LEU A 453 -5.02 17.07 -18.64
N ALA A 454 -6.28 16.93 -18.23
CA ALA A 454 -7.46 16.76 -19.09
C ALA A 454 -8.64 17.59 -18.55
N PRO A 455 -8.68 18.90 -18.83
CA PRO A 455 -9.72 19.81 -18.31
C PRO A 455 -11.14 19.38 -18.71
N GLY A 456 -11.32 18.79 -19.89
CA GLY A 456 -12.63 18.28 -20.36
C GLY A 456 -13.17 17.12 -19.53
N GLN A 457 -12.33 16.41 -18.80
CA GLN A 457 -12.73 15.28 -17.95
C GLN A 457 -13.08 15.68 -16.50
N ARG A 458 -12.87 16.94 -16.08
CA ARG A 458 -13.09 17.37 -14.68
C ARG A 458 -14.49 17.04 -14.16
N LYS A 459 -15.51 17.17 -15.01
CA LYS A 459 -16.89 16.83 -14.67
C LYS A 459 -17.01 15.31 -14.40
N THR A 460 -16.48 14.48 -15.27
CA THR A 460 -16.48 13.00 -15.12
C THR A 460 -15.75 12.57 -13.86
N LEU A 461 -14.57 13.16 -13.58
CA LEU A 461 -13.79 12.89 -12.37
C LEU A 461 -14.59 13.23 -11.09
N SER A 462 -15.29 14.37 -11.08
CA SER A 462 -16.14 14.76 -9.94
C SER A 462 -17.33 13.82 -9.76
N GLU A 463 -18.02 13.45 -10.85
CA GLU A 463 -19.15 12.50 -10.81
C GLU A 463 -18.74 11.13 -10.28
N PHE A 464 -17.50 10.70 -10.54
CA PHE A 464 -16.98 9.38 -10.16
C PHE A 464 -16.23 9.34 -8.84
N GLY A 465 -15.95 10.47 -8.20
CA GLY A 465 -15.14 10.51 -6.97
C GLY A 465 -15.54 9.47 -5.93
N MET A 466 -16.82 9.43 -5.53
CA MET A 466 -17.31 8.46 -4.53
C MET A 466 -17.24 7.01 -5.03
N ARG A 467 -17.49 6.76 -6.33
CA ARG A 467 -17.35 5.42 -6.91
C ARG A 467 -15.90 4.97 -6.96
N ALA A 468 -14.98 5.90 -7.16
CA ALA A 468 -13.55 5.62 -7.18
C ALA A 468 -13.05 5.26 -5.76
N VAL A 469 -13.48 5.97 -4.72
CA VAL A 469 -13.18 5.61 -3.32
C VAL A 469 -13.72 4.23 -2.98
N LEU A 470 -14.99 3.96 -3.30
CA LEU A 470 -15.58 2.64 -3.10
C LEU A 470 -14.80 1.56 -3.87
N GLY A 471 -14.50 1.82 -5.15
CA GLY A 471 -13.80 0.87 -6.01
C GLY A 471 -12.37 0.58 -5.54
N GLY A 472 -11.61 1.59 -5.15
CA GLY A 472 -10.27 1.45 -4.60
C GLY A 472 -10.26 0.67 -3.28
N SER A 473 -11.23 0.97 -2.39
CA SER A 473 -11.39 0.24 -1.13
C SER A 473 -11.73 -1.23 -1.35
N LEU A 474 -12.67 -1.55 -2.25
CA LEU A 474 -13.02 -2.94 -2.57
C LEU A 474 -11.84 -3.69 -3.21
N ALA A 475 -11.03 -3.04 -4.05
CA ALA A 475 -9.84 -3.65 -4.63
C ALA A 475 -8.76 -3.97 -3.57
N SER A 476 -8.53 -3.07 -2.61
CA SER A 476 -7.63 -3.32 -1.47
C SER A 476 -8.17 -4.42 -0.55
N LEU A 477 -9.47 -4.43 -0.27
CA LEU A 477 -10.12 -5.48 0.53
C LEU A 477 -10.06 -6.85 -0.15
N LEU A 478 -10.20 -6.94 -1.48
CA LEU A 478 -9.98 -8.18 -2.23
C LEU A 478 -8.57 -8.71 -2.04
N SER A 479 -7.55 -7.84 -2.12
CA SER A 479 -6.16 -8.23 -1.87
C SER A 479 -5.95 -8.72 -0.45
N ALA A 480 -6.51 -8.03 0.55
CA ALA A 480 -6.44 -8.43 1.97
C ALA A 480 -7.15 -9.78 2.22
N THR A 481 -8.33 -9.99 1.61
CA THR A 481 -9.09 -11.24 1.70
C THR A 481 -8.31 -12.42 1.14
N ILE A 482 -7.70 -12.27 -0.04
CA ILE A 482 -6.89 -13.31 -0.68
C ILE A 482 -5.63 -13.61 0.16
N ALA A 483 -4.97 -12.58 0.67
CA ALA A 483 -3.80 -12.76 1.54
C ALA A 483 -4.18 -13.51 2.82
N GLY A 484 -5.27 -13.11 3.49
CA GLY A 484 -5.79 -13.79 4.68
C GLY A 484 -6.22 -15.23 4.43
N MET A 485 -6.77 -15.55 3.26
CA MET A 485 -7.14 -16.89 2.85
C MET A 485 -5.92 -17.82 2.71
N ILE A 486 -4.78 -17.30 2.23
CA ILE A 486 -3.58 -18.08 1.96
C ILE A 486 -2.72 -18.25 3.23
N LEU A 487 -2.72 -17.25 4.11
CA LEU A 487 -1.90 -17.23 5.32
C LEU A 487 -2.51 -18.03 6.48
N GLY A 488 -3.81 -18.10 6.56
CA GLY A 488 -4.54 -18.94 7.53
C GLY A 488 -4.92 -18.23 8.81
#